data_b080fc8ec52e28250f10a43a90f01070
#
_entry.id   b080fc8ec52e28250f10a43a90f01070
#
_cell.length_a   1.000
_cell.length_b   1.000
_cell.length_c   1.000
_cell.angle_alpha   90.00
_cell.angle_beta   90.00
_cell.angle_gamma   90.00
#
_symmetry.space_group_name_H-M   'P 1'
#
loop_
_entity.id
_entity.type
_entity.pdbx_description
1 polymer ?
#
loop_
_entity_poly.entity_id
_entity_poly.type
_entity_poly.pdbx_seq_one_letter_code
_entity_poly.pdbx_strand_id
1 'polypeptide(L)'
;MKKQIVYFALLLFCSFMLFACEKDNNQEVKDIRLGVEDVNEVSLNKLSTRMILLTGGTGKYTVNVADSKIASASISKDTLRISGILEGNTYATILSGDIKKRVAINVVVPELSISQNEIRLFPRDESKFVSLNGGGDVADLKIDDPDKVINAKWNAKTNILEIQAFYEGEANIRIISQDKKEKTLKVVVRCDGTADRVGIYGTTSHNLYEQMNTVMAVKRPGVGVWLCNGARPSFSKKVLKITPAVVNPIVGTQVNVSFSMAYPDEFANSGLKEGQQKLWVEEVREKTAVLRGRGFKIVIPYEKK
;
A
#
# COMPACT_ATOMS: atom_id res chain seq x y z
N MET A 1 92.13 -34.43 -8.42
CA MET A 1 91.17 -33.41 -7.99
C MET A 1 89.99 -33.20 -8.98
N LYS A 2 90.16 -33.25 -10.27
CA LYS A 2 89.03 -33.03 -11.26
C LYS A 2 87.94 -34.12 -11.27
N LYS A 3 88.28 -35.40 -11.00
CA LYS A 3 87.32 -36.51 -10.98
C LYS A 3 86.38 -36.48 -9.72
N GLN A 4 86.86 -36.05 -8.60
CA GLN A 4 86.01 -35.94 -7.37
C GLN A 4 84.99 -34.84 -7.41
N ILE A 5 85.28 -33.73 -8.08
CA ILE A 5 84.31 -32.61 -8.25
C ILE A 5 83.16 -33.04 -9.15
N VAL A 6 83.40 -33.86 -10.19
CA VAL A 6 82.36 -34.31 -11.08
C VAL A 6 81.39 -35.24 -10.37
N TYR A 7 81.89 -36.18 -9.50
CA TYR A 7 81.02 -37.06 -8.74
C TYR A 7 80.21 -36.31 -7.67
N PHE A 8 80.77 -35.25 -7.08
CA PHE A 8 80.02 -34.40 -6.11
C PHE A 8 78.96 -33.55 -6.80
N ALA A 9 79.23 -33.05 -8.02
CA ALA A 9 78.25 -32.34 -8.81
C ALA A 9 77.17 -33.29 -9.32
N LEU A 10 77.48 -34.55 -9.70
CA LEU A 10 76.48 -35.51 -10.12
C LEU A 10 75.57 -35.98 -8.96
N LEU A 11 76.14 -36.14 -7.73
CA LEU A 11 75.39 -36.53 -6.54
C LEU A 11 74.50 -35.40 -6.06
N LEU A 12 74.91 -34.10 -6.19
CA LEU A 12 74.11 -32.97 -5.91
C LEU A 12 72.96 -32.82 -6.93
N PHE A 13 73.19 -33.16 -8.20
CA PHE A 13 72.16 -33.10 -9.23
C PHE A 13 71.13 -34.24 -9.10
N CYS A 14 71.50 -35.43 -8.65
CA CYS A 14 70.58 -36.50 -8.36
C CYS A 14 69.75 -36.23 -7.08
N SER A 15 70.28 -35.52 -6.09
CA SER A 15 69.49 -35.17 -4.90
C SER A 15 68.46 -34.09 -5.15
N PHE A 16 68.63 -33.25 -6.21
CA PHE A 16 67.63 -32.27 -6.61
C PHE A 16 66.48 -32.87 -7.43
N MET A 17 66.66 -34.03 -8.04
CA MET A 17 65.60 -34.71 -8.80
C MET A 17 64.63 -35.53 -7.91
N LEU A 18 64.93 -35.74 -6.64
CA LEU A 18 64.07 -36.47 -5.70
C LEU A 18 63.12 -35.56 -4.93
N PHE A 19 63.20 -34.24 -5.14
CA PHE A 19 62.18 -33.29 -4.73
C PHE A 19 61.28 -32.88 -5.89
N ALA A 20 61.04 -33.75 -6.85
CA ALA A 20 59.86 -33.65 -7.69
C ALA A 20 58.65 -33.90 -6.75
N CYS A 21 58.21 -32.84 -6.19
CA CYS A 21 56.97 -32.76 -5.44
C CYS A 21 55.91 -33.49 -6.23
N GLU A 22 55.48 -34.66 -5.77
CA GLU A 22 54.15 -35.16 -6.08
C GLU A 22 53.23 -33.99 -5.61
N LYS A 23 52.72 -33.25 -6.60
CA LYS A 23 51.54 -32.48 -6.35
C LYS A 23 50.46 -33.50 -5.98
N ASP A 24 50.32 -33.76 -4.70
CA ASP A 24 49.11 -34.32 -4.17
C ASP A 24 47.97 -33.41 -4.62
N ASN A 25 47.42 -33.73 -5.79
CA ASN A 25 46.17 -33.17 -6.28
C ASN A 25 45.00 -33.76 -5.46
N ASN A 26 45.22 -34.13 -4.22
CA ASN A 26 44.14 -34.27 -3.24
C ASN A 26 43.66 -32.88 -2.89
N GLN A 27 43.02 -32.20 -3.83
CA GLN A 27 42.09 -31.16 -3.46
C GLN A 27 41.05 -31.83 -2.57
N GLU A 28 41.18 -31.61 -1.28
CA GLU A 28 40.15 -31.98 -0.30
C GLU A 28 38.84 -31.41 -0.81
N VAL A 29 37.99 -32.26 -1.37
CA VAL A 29 36.74 -31.83 -1.98
C VAL A 29 35.84 -31.40 -0.84
N LYS A 30 35.75 -30.09 -0.64
CA LYS A 30 34.97 -29.50 0.44
C LYS A 30 33.47 -29.71 0.17
N ASP A 31 32.72 -29.93 1.23
CA ASP A 31 31.28 -30.05 1.16
C ASP A 31 30.62 -28.84 0.43
N ILE A 32 29.51 -29.11 -0.26
CA ILE A 32 28.73 -28.05 -0.89
C ILE A 32 28.11 -27.18 0.19
N ARG A 33 28.35 -25.87 0.14
CA ARG A 33 27.77 -24.86 1.05
C ARG A 33 26.91 -23.87 0.29
N LEU A 34 25.82 -23.44 0.93
CA LEU A 34 24.86 -22.48 0.39
C LEU A 34 24.95 -21.14 1.12
N GLY A 35 25.51 -20.15 0.45
CA GLY A 35 25.76 -18.85 1.03
C GLY A 35 26.84 -18.89 2.12
N VAL A 36 26.99 -17.79 2.84
CA VAL A 36 28.00 -17.65 3.92
C VAL A 36 27.62 -18.52 5.11
N GLU A 37 26.32 -18.61 5.43
CA GLU A 37 25.80 -19.30 6.62
C GLU A 37 25.49 -20.78 6.39
N ASP A 38 25.73 -21.30 5.20
CA ASP A 38 25.41 -22.69 4.78
C ASP A 38 23.97 -23.09 5.09
N VAL A 39 23.01 -22.39 4.48
CA VAL A 39 21.58 -22.59 4.74
C VAL A 39 21.10 -23.97 4.27
N ASN A 40 20.33 -24.67 5.10
CA ASN A 40 19.74 -25.97 4.80
C ASN A 40 18.25 -25.86 4.43
N GLU A 41 17.67 -24.67 4.59
CA GLU A 41 16.28 -24.38 4.27
C GLU A 41 16.16 -23.01 3.61
N VAL A 42 15.29 -22.92 2.61
CA VAL A 42 14.98 -21.71 1.88
C VAL A 42 13.48 -21.48 1.92
N SER A 43 13.05 -20.44 2.63
CA SER A 43 11.68 -19.94 2.57
C SER A 43 11.59 -18.78 1.60
N LEU A 44 10.58 -18.82 0.72
CA LEU A 44 10.33 -17.78 -0.28
C LEU A 44 8.83 -17.67 -0.56
N ASN A 45 8.41 -16.48 -0.97
CA ASN A 45 7.02 -16.28 -1.36
C ASN A 45 6.73 -16.91 -2.71
N LYS A 46 5.49 -17.34 -2.92
CA LYS A 46 4.98 -17.75 -4.24
C LYS A 46 5.30 -16.64 -5.26
N LEU A 47 5.72 -17.04 -6.46
CA LEU A 47 6.16 -16.18 -7.57
C LEU A 47 7.41 -15.34 -7.28
N SER A 48 8.10 -15.55 -6.16
CA SER A 48 9.38 -14.92 -5.90
C SER A 48 10.55 -15.82 -6.28
N THR A 49 11.72 -15.21 -6.42
CA THR A 49 12.97 -15.91 -6.73
C THR A 49 14.04 -15.54 -5.71
N ARG A 50 14.78 -16.52 -5.22
CA ARG A 50 15.94 -16.34 -4.36
C ARG A 50 17.20 -16.85 -5.06
N MET A 51 18.28 -16.09 -4.95
CA MET A 51 19.59 -16.46 -5.47
C MET A 51 20.54 -16.74 -4.32
N ILE A 52 21.30 -17.82 -4.39
CA ILE A 52 22.22 -18.27 -3.34
C ILE A 52 23.53 -18.68 -4.01
N LEU A 53 24.63 -18.17 -3.51
CA LEU A 53 25.97 -18.56 -3.96
C LEU A 53 26.30 -19.96 -3.45
N LEU A 54 26.79 -20.82 -4.32
CA LEU A 54 27.31 -22.15 -4.01
C LEU A 54 28.83 -22.08 -3.88
N THR A 55 29.36 -22.77 -2.89
CA THR A 55 30.81 -22.96 -2.73
C THR A 55 31.12 -24.40 -2.37
N GLY A 56 32.35 -24.82 -2.50
CA GLY A 56 32.78 -26.23 -2.28
C GLY A 56 32.47 -27.14 -3.46
N GLY A 57 32.42 -28.43 -3.19
CA GLY A 57 32.32 -29.45 -4.24
C GLY A 57 33.47 -29.40 -5.26
N THR A 58 33.18 -29.80 -6.47
CA THR A 58 34.14 -29.76 -7.62
C THR A 58 34.06 -28.46 -8.41
N GLY A 59 33.19 -27.50 -7.97
CA GLY A 59 32.91 -26.25 -8.69
C GLY A 59 31.97 -26.40 -9.90
N LYS A 60 31.52 -27.63 -10.21
CA LYS A 60 30.47 -27.88 -11.21
C LYS A 60 29.25 -28.43 -10.51
N TYR A 61 28.14 -27.74 -10.69
CA TYR A 61 26.93 -28.06 -9.95
C TYR A 61 25.77 -28.39 -10.89
N THR A 62 24.94 -29.35 -10.45
CA THR A 62 23.62 -29.62 -11.03
C THR A 62 22.57 -29.58 -9.92
N VAL A 63 21.33 -29.30 -10.27
CA VAL A 63 20.24 -29.24 -9.30
C VAL A 63 19.01 -29.95 -9.84
N ASN A 64 18.33 -30.68 -8.98
CA ASN A 64 17.02 -31.27 -9.24
C ASN A 64 16.06 -30.93 -8.07
N VAL A 65 14.82 -30.56 -8.37
CA VAL A 65 13.77 -30.31 -7.40
C VAL A 65 12.83 -31.50 -7.35
N ALA A 66 12.50 -31.98 -6.16
CA ALA A 66 11.68 -33.16 -5.97
C ALA A 66 10.24 -32.96 -6.47
N ASP A 67 9.64 -31.79 -6.25
CA ASP A 67 8.34 -31.43 -6.81
C ASP A 67 8.44 -30.10 -7.57
N SER A 68 8.48 -30.23 -8.90
CA SER A 68 8.57 -29.10 -9.81
C SER A 68 7.28 -28.26 -9.89
N LYS A 69 6.15 -28.72 -9.33
CA LYS A 69 4.92 -27.93 -9.21
C LYS A 69 5.03 -26.90 -8.10
N ILE A 70 5.76 -27.20 -7.02
CA ILE A 70 5.94 -26.32 -5.86
C ILE A 70 7.04 -25.29 -6.13
N ALA A 71 8.20 -25.74 -6.62
CA ALA A 71 9.32 -24.86 -6.90
C ALA A 71 10.12 -25.34 -8.12
N SER A 72 10.83 -24.41 -8.74
CA SER A 72 11.85 -24.72 -9.75
C SER A 72 13.22 -24.23 -9.26
N ALA A 73 14.28 -24.90 -9.69
CA ALA A 73 15.64 -24.46 -9.43
C ALA A 73 16.51 -24.58 -10.67
N SER A 74 17.45 -23.67 -10.81
CA SER A 74 18.46 -23.68 -11.85
C SER A 74 19.79 -23.19 -11.30
N ILE A 75 20.88 -23.57 -11.93
CA ILE A 75 22.23 -23.12 -11.56
C ILE A 75 22.86 -22.44 -12.75
N SER A 76 23.42 -21.26 -12.50
CA SER A 76 24.26 -20.53 -13.45
C SER A 76 25.60 -20.27 -12.81
N LYS A 77 26.65 -20.90 -13.32
CA LYS A 77 28.01 -20.94 -12.73
C LYS A 77 27.94 -21.51 -11.29
N ASP A 78 28.10 -20.66 -10.30
CA ASP A 78 28.09 -20.94 -8.87
C ASP A 78 26.84 -20.37 -8.16
N THR A 79 25.86 -19.88 -8.90
CA THR A 79 24.65 -19.28 -8.33
C THR A 79 23.44 -20.20 -8.53
N LEU A 80 22.90 -20.67 -7.42
CA LEU A 80 21.62 -21.38 -7.35
C LEU A 80 20.49 -20.38 -7.36
N ARG A 81 19.57 -20.54 -8.30
CA ARG A 81 18.33 -19.76 -8.38
C ARG A 81 17.16 -20.68 -8.05
N ILE A 82 16.36 -20.33 -7.04
CA ILE A 82 15.15 -21.04 -6.63
C ILE A 82 13.96 -20.13 -6.86
N SER A 83 12.94 -20.59 -7.56
CA SER A 83 11.69 -19.85 -7.80
C SER A 83 10.51 -20.63 -7.24
N GLY A 84 9.69 -19.97 -6.39
CA GLY A 84 8.47 -20.53 -5.84
C GLY A 84 7.33 -20.48 -6.89
N ILE A 85 6.62 -21.59 -7.06
CA ILE A 85 5.53 -21.75 -8.05
C ILE A 85 4.17 -21.86 -7.34
N LEU A 86 4.05 -22.84 -6.45
CA LEU A 86 2.85 -23.07 -5.65
C LEU A 86 3.23 -23.16 -4.17
N GLU A 87 2.28 -22.79 -3.31
CA GLU A 87 2.41 -22.99 -1.86
C GLU A 87 2.66 -24.46 -1.52
N GLY A 88 3.61 -24.71 -0.63
CA GLY A 88 3.94 -26.06 -0.19
C GLY A 88 5.43 -26.23 0.14
N ASN A 89 5.76 -27.45 0.53
CA ASN A 89 7.12 -27.85 0.90
C ASN A 89 7.67 -28.83 -0.11
N THR A 90 8.90 -28.62 -0.52
CA THR A 90 9.68 -29.52 -1.37
C THR A 90 11.16 -29.44 -0.99
N TYR A 91 12.05 -30.01 -1.76
CA TYR A 91 13.47 -29.86 -1.59
C TYR A 91 14.21 -29.87 -2.93
N ALA A 92 15.33 -29.18 -2.95
CA ALA A 92 16.30 -29.28 -4.04
C ALA A 92 17.45 -30.20 -3.63
N THR A 93 17.92 -31.01 -4.57
CA THR A 93 19.15 -31.79 -4.45
C THR A 93 20.18 -31.20 -5.38
N ILE A 94 21.30 -30.76 -4.81
CA ILE A 94 22.43 -30.19 -5.52
C ILE A 94 23.53 -31.26 -5.55
N LEU A 95 24.09 -31.50 -6.71
CA LEU A 95 25.20 -32.47 -6.93
C LEU A 95 26.42 -31.72 -7.46
N SER A 96 27.59 -32.10 -6.95
CA SER A 96 28.89 -31.65 -7.46
C SER A 96 29.90 -32.82 -7.38
N GLY A 97 30.12 -33.53 -8.50
CA GLY A 97 30.76 -34.83 -8.48
C GLY A 97 29.94 -35.80 -7.65
N ASP A 98 30.59 -36.50 -6.72
CA ASP A 98 29.94 -37.46 -5.81
C ASP A 98 29.31 -36.82 -4.58
N ILE A 99 29.52 -35.51 -4.39
CA ILE A 99 28.97 -34.76 -3.24
C ILE A 99 27.54 -34.35 -3.52
N LYS A 100 26.68 -34.57 -2.51
CA LYS A 100 25.27 -34.31 -2.55
C LYS A 100 24.87 -33.42 -1.38
N LYS A 101 24.21 -32.31 -1.67
CA LYS A 101 23.58 -31.43 -0.68
C LYS A 101 22.08 -31.34 -0.93
N ARG A 102 21.31 -31.49 0.13
CA ARG A 102 19.85 -31.35 0.09
C ARG A 102 19.45 -30.07 0.82
N VAL A 103 18.54 -29.31 0.22
CA VAL A 103 18.02 -28.04 0.76
C VAL A 103 16.51 -28.09 0.77
N ALA A 104 15.91 -27.90 1.92
CA ALA A 104 14.46 -27.76 2.04
C ALA A 104 14.00 -26.45 1.40
N ILE A 105 12.86 -26.49 0.71
CA ILE A 105 12.23 -25.34 0.09
C ILE A 105 10.82 -25.24 0.63
N ASN A 106 10.52 -24.13 1.30
CA ASN A 106 9.20 -23.79 1.78
C ASN A 106 8.66 -22.60 0.99
N VAL A 107 7.66 -22.83 0.16
CA VAL A 107 6.98 -21.77 -0.60
C VAL A 107 5.73 -21.38 0.17
N VAL A 108 5.66 -20.12 0.58
CA VAL A 108 4.57 -19.58 1.36
C VAL A 108 3.80 -18.53 0.57
N VAL A 109 2.51 -18.44 0.81
CA VAL A 109 1.68 -17.31 0.38
C VAL A 109 1.48 -16.43 1.62
N PRO A 110 2.06 -15.22 1.66
CA PRO A 110 1.84 -14.30 2.76
C PRO A 110 0.33 -14.04 2.93
N GLU A 111 -0.13 -13.82 4.16
CA GLU A 111 -1.52 -13.44 4.38
C GLU A 111 -1.89 -12.19 3.60
N LEU A 112 -3.13 -12.19 3.07
CA LEU A 112 -3.69 -11.00 2.44
C LEU A 112 -3.74 -9.86 3.46
N SER A 113 -3.14 -8.75 3.12
CA SER A 113 -3.17 -7.52 3.91
C SER A 113 -3.51 -6.34 3.02
N ILE A 114 -4.19 -5.37 3.62
CA ILE A 114 -4.53 -4.09 3.01
C ILE A 114 -3.90 -2.98 3.83
N SER A 115 -3.45 -1.93 3.18
CA SER A 115 -2.76 -0.83 3.88
C SER A 115 -3.65 -0.09 4.87
N GLN A 116 -4.97 -0.16 4.71
CA GLN A 116 -5.97 0.47 5.57
C GLN A 116 -7.24 -0.39 5.59
N ASN A 117 -7.89 -0.50 6.75
CA ASN A 117 -9.17 -1.22 6.88
C ASN A 117 -10.38 -0.31 6.68
N GLU A 118 -10.21 0.98 6.86
CA GLU A 118 -11.23 2.02 6.62
C GLU A 118 -10.56 3.21 5.94
N ILE A 119 -11.26 3.77 4.97
CA ILE A 119 -10.87 5.04 4.34
C ILE A 119 -12.06 6.00 4.37
N ARG A 120 -11.73 7.26 4.56
CA ARG A 120 -12.70 8.36 4.47
C ARG A 120 -12.37 9.20 3.27
N LEU A 121 -13.37 9.41 2.44
CA LEU A 121 -13.26 10.15 1.20
C LEU A 121 -14.25 11.31 1.20
N PHE A 122 -13.94 12.27 0.38
CA PHE A 122 -14.83 13.35 0.05
C PHE A 122 -15.45 13.07 -1.33
N PRO A 123 -16.73 13.34 -1.56
CA PRO A 123 -17.34 13.14 -2.88
C PRO A 123 -16.57 13.87 -3.96
N ARG A 124 -16.29 13.19 -5.09
CA ARG A 124 -15.58 13.73 -6.26
C ARG A 124 -14.18 14.28 -6.00
N ASP A 125 -13.58 13.87 -4.89
CA ASP A 125 -12.16 14.12 -4.66
C ASP A 125 -11.30 13.26 -5.59
N GLU A 126 -9.99 13.50 -5.60
CA GLU A 126 -9.06 12.67 -6.35
C GLU A 126 -9.15 11.20 -5.93
N SER A 127 -8.92 10.29 -6.89
CA SER A 127 -8.91 8.86 -6.60
C SER A 127 -7.98 8.51 -5.46
N LYS A 128 -8.44 7.66 -4.54
CA LYS A 128 -7.63 7.10 -3.46
C LYS A 128 -7.05 5.77 -3.89
N PHE A 129 -5.79 5.55 -3.57
CA PHE A 129 -5.07 4.32 -3.89
C PHE A 129 -4.78 3.54 -2.61
N VAL A 130 -5.14 2.25 -2.62
CA VAL A 130 -4.93 1.32 -1.51
C VAL A 130 -4.10 0.16 -2.02
N SER A 131 -2.96 -0.09 -1.36
CA SER A 131 -2.08 -1.22 -1.70
C SER A 131 -2.60 -2.52 -1.11
N LEU A 132 -2.60 -3.57 -1.92
CA LEU A 132 -2.93 -4.94 -1.55
C LEU A 132 -1.64 -5.76 -1.52
N ASN A 133 -1.37 -6.45 -0.43
CA ASN A 133 -0.17 -7.26 -0.26
C ASN A 133 -0.51 -8.66 0.24
N GLY A 134 0.24 -9.66 -0.19
CA GLY A 134 0.00 -11.05 0.22
C GLY A 134 -1.22 -11.68 -0.45
N GLY A 135 -1.64 -12.84 0.06
CA GLY A 135 -2.80 -13.59 -0.43
C GLY A 135 -2.62 -14.27 -1.79
N GLY A 136 -1.40 -14.29 -2.34
CA GLY A 136 -1.19 -14.62 -3.74
C GLY A 136 -1.72 -13.50 -4.63
N ASP A 137 -2.28 -13.84 -5.78
CA ASP A 137 -3.02 -12.84 -6.56
C ASP A 137 -4.41 -12.63 -5.94
N VAL A 138 -4.96 -11.43 -6.07
CA VAL A 138 -6.37 -11.20 -5.75
C VAL A 138 -7.24 -11.95 -6.77
N ALA A 139 -8.09 -12.84 -6.27
CA ALA A 139 -8.92 -13.67 -7.13
C ALA A 139 -10.22 -12.96 -7.55
N ASP A 140 -10.78 -12.15 -6.66
CA ASP A 140 -12.04 -11.46 -6.90
C ASP A 140 -12.18 -10.20 -6.03
N LEU A 141 -12.93 -9.22 -6.53
CA LEU A 141 -13.36 -8.03 -5.81
C LEU A 141 -14.87 -7.94 -5.84
N LYS A 142 -15.49 -7.91 -4.67
CA LYS A 142 -16.93 -7.69 -4.53
C LYS A 142 -17.18 -6.34 -3.87
N ILE A 143 -17.93 -5.50 -4.57
CA ILE A 143 -18.28 -4.17 -4.07
C ILE A 143 -19.73 -4.22 -3.60
N ASP A 144 -19.92 -4.09 -2.30
CA ASP A 144 -21.22 -3.93 -1.67
C ASP A 144 -21.49 -2.42 -1.54
N ASP A 145 -22.17 -1.88 -2.53
CA ASP A 145 -22.44 -0.46 -2.72
C ASP A 145 -23.81 -0.28 -3.40
N PRO A 146 -24.91 -0.49 -2.67
CA PRO A 146 -26.26 -0.41 -3.21
C PRO A 146 -26.59 1.01 -3.73
N ASP A 147 -26.01 2.03 -3.13
CA ASP A 147 -26.29 3.43 -3.45
C ASP A 147 -25.32 4.01 -4.50
N LYS A 148 -24.42 3.18 -5.04
CA LYS A 148 -23.41 3.60 -6.03
C LYS A 148 -22.56 4.78 -5.57
N VAL A 149 -22.16 4.72 -4.30
CA VAL A 149 -21.37 5.76 -3.61
C VAL A 149 -19.97 5.87 -4.20
N ILE A 150 -19.40 4.74 -4.65
CA ILE A 150 -18.03 4.66 -5.14
C ILE A 150 -17.96 3.94 -6.50
N ASN A 151 -16.81 4.10 -7.15
CA ASN A 151 -16.31 3.19 -8.17
C ASN A 151 -14.94 2.69 -7.70
N ALA A 152 -14.69 1.40 -7.82
CA ALA A 152 -13.41 0.83 -7.46
C ALA A 152 -12.88 -0.06 -8.58
N LYS A 153 -11.58 0.07 -8.88
CA LYS A 153 -10.87 -0.71 -9.89
C LYS A 153 -9.58 -1.26 -9.30
N TRP A 154 -9.37 -2.53 -9.50
CA TRP A 154 -8.12 -3.17 -9.12
C TRP A 154 -7.20 -3.33 -10.32
N ASN A 155 -5.94 -2.96 -10.13
CA ASN A 155 -4.88 -3.18 -11.09
C ASN A 155 -4.03 -4.39 -10.67
N ALA A 156 -4.20 -5.51 -11.36
CA ALA A 156 -3.50 -6.75 -11.07
C ALA A 156 -1.97 -6.66 -11.21
N LYS A 157 -1.46 -5.76 -12.06
CA LYS A 157 0.00 -5.62 -12.27
C LYS A 157 0.70 -4.89 -11.13
N THR A 158 0.01 -3.93 -10.51
CA THR A 158 0.56 -3.10 -9.45
C THR A 158 0.05 -3.47 -8.06
N ASN A 159 -0.94 -4.36 -7.97
CA ASN A 159 -1.67 -4.69 -6.75
C ASN A 159 -2.23 -3.46 -6.03
N ILE A 160 -2.69 -2.49 -6.80
CA ILE A 160 -3.29 -1.26 -6.29
C ILE A 160 -4.77 -1.25 -6.61
N LEU A 161 -5.56 -0.99 -5.58
CA LEU A 161 -6.99 -0.70 -5.67
C LEU A 161 -7.16 0.81 -5.78
N GLU A 162 -7.72 1.28 -6.89
CA GLU A 162 -8.12 2.66 -7.11
C GLU A 162 -9.59 2.81 -6.72
N ILE A 163 -9.91 3.81 -5.89
CA ILE A 163 -11.25 4.09 -5.40
C ILE A 163 -11.57 5.55 -5.67
N GLN A 164 -12.67 5.76 -6.37
CA GLN A 164 -13.23 7.07 -6.66
C GLN A 164 -14.58 7.21 -5.98
N ALA A 165 -14.76 8.29 -5.22
CA ALA A 165 -16.01 8.59 -4.53
C ALA A 165 -16.88 9.54 -5.35
N PHE A 166 -18.21 9.26 -5.38
CA PHE A 166 -19.18 10.09 -6.10
C PHE A 166 -20.20 10.73 -5.17
N TYR A 167 -20.75 9.95 -4.23
CA TYR A 167 -21.89 10.35 -3.42
C TYR A 167 -21.62 10.11 -1.94
N GLU A 168 -22.29 10.83 -1.06
CA GLU A 168 -22.24 10.58 0.38
C GLU A 168 -22.88 9.22 0.68
N GLY A 169 -22.23 8.43 1.51
CA GLY A 169 -22.68 7.11 1.91
C GLY A 169 -21.56 6.20 2.40
N GLU A 170 -21.86 4.92 2.52
CA GLU A 170 -20.89 3.90 2.92
C GLU A 170 -20.90 2.75 1.90
N ALA A 171 -19.73 2.22 1.61
CA ALA A 171 -19.56 1.05 0.77
C ALA A 171 -18.54 0.10 1.41
N ASN A 172 -18.65 -1.20 1.12
CA ASN A 172 -17.68 -2.20 1.53
C ASN A 172 -17.09 -2.88 0.30
N ILE A 173 -15.76 -2.94 0.27
CA ILE A 173 -15.03 -3.67 -0.77
C ILE A 173 -14.46 -4.92 -0.15
N ARG A 174 -14.99 -6.08 -0.54
CA ARG A 174 -14.48 -7.40 -0.14
C ARG A 174 -13.45 -7.86 -1.14
N ILE A 175 -12.24 -8.10 -0.66
CA ILE A 175 -11.09 -8.52 -1.43
C ILE A 175 -10.86 -9.99 -1.12
N ILE A 176 -10.96 -10.85 -2.12
CA ILE A 176 -10.86 -12.29 -1.99
C ILE A 176 -9.57 -12.73 -2.68
N SER A 177 -8.69 -13.35 -1.93
CA SER A 177 -7.43 -13.90 -2.44
C SER A 177 -7.61 -15.27 -3.12
N GLN A 178 -6.60 -15.74 -3.84
CA GLN A 178 -6.61 -17.06 -4.49
C GLN A 178 -6.78 -18.22 -3.48
N ASP A 179 -6.27 -18.06 -2.27
CA ASP A 179 -6.43 -19.02 -1.17
C ASP A 179 -7.78 -18.89 -0.44
N LYS A 180 -8.72 -18.11 -1.01
CA LYS A 180 -10.09 -17.86 -0.50
C LYS A 180 -10.15 -17.13 0.85
N LYS A 181 -9.07 -16.50 1.29
CA LYS A 181 -9.10 -15.58 2.43
C LYS A 181 -9.72 -14.26 2.00
N GLU A 182 -10.45 -13.65 2.92
CA GLU A 182 -11.19 -12.41 2.64
C GLU A 182 -10.74 -11.28 3.57
N LYS A 183 -10.61 -10.09 3.02
CA LYS A 183 -10.44 -8.83 3.77
C LYS A 183 -11.48 -7.83 3.28
N THR A 184 -12.00 -7.05 4.20
CA THR A 184 -12.97 -6.00 3.90
C THR A 184 -12.34 -4.64 4.13
N LEU A 185 -12.44 -3.78 3.12
CA LEU A 185 -12.14 -2.38 3.21
C LEU A 185 -13.45 -1.60 3.30
N LYS A 186 -13.67 -0.91 4.41
CA LYS A 186 -14.80 -0.01 4.57
C LYS A 186 -14.45 1.34 3.93
N VAL A 187 -15.35 1.85 3.09
CA VAL A 187 -15.25 3.17 2.48
C VAL A 187 -16.37 4.04 3.00
N VAL A 188 -16.03 5.14 3.65
CA VAL A 188 -16.97 6.12 4.17
C VAL A 188 -16.81 7.41 3.35
N VAL A 189 -17.83 7.77 2.62
CA VAL A 189 -17.85 9.01 1.84
C VAL A 189 -18.75 10.01 2.54
N ARG A 190 -18.18 11.13 2.94
CA ARG A 190 -18.89 12.20 3.63
C ARG A 190 -18.59 13.54 2.98
N CYS A 191 -19.60 14.37 2.80
CA CYS A 191 -19.45 15.71 2.27
C CYS A 191 -18.56 16.62 3.12
N ASP A 192 -18.42 16.28 4.39
CA ASP A 192 -17.58 16.95 5.39
C ASP A 192 -16.36 16.09 5.81
N GLY A 193 -16.06 15.05 5.05
CA GLY A 193 -15.19 13.91 5.44
C GLY A 193 -13.73 14.21 5.71
N THR A 194 -13.20 15.36 5.28
CA THR A 194 -11.84 15.76 5.64
C THR A 194 -11.90 16.89 6.66
N ALA A 195 -11.15 16.75 7.75
CA ALA A 195 -11.04 17.76 8.80
C ALA A 195 -10.81 19.16 8.21
N ASP A 196 -11.50 20.15 8.78
CA ASP A 196 -11.31 21.56 8.54
C ASP A 196 -11.66 22.12 7.13
N ARG A 197 -12.22 21.33 6.23
CA ARG A 197 -12.75 21.87 4.96
C ARG A 197 -14.07 22.61 5.21
N VAL A 198 -13.98 23.91 5.22
CA VAL A 198 -15.17 24.77 5.32
C VAL A 198 -15.89 24.83 3.98
N GLY A 199 -17.23 24.94 4.00
CA GLY A 199 -18.01 25.02 2.76
C GLY A 199 -19.45 24.57 2.90
N ILE A 200 -20.11 24.47 1.75
CA ILE A 200 -21.49 23.98 1.61
C ILE A 200 -21.44 22.71 0.77
N TYR A 201 -22.07 21.66 1.23
CA TYR A 201 -22.03 20.33 0.62
C TYR A 201 -23.45 19.79 0.43
N GLY A 202 -23.74 19.34 -0.79
CA GLY A 202 -25.00 18.67 -1.07
C GLY A 202 -25.03 17.25 -0.52
N THR A 203 -26.10 16.83 0.15
CA THR A 203 -26.29 15.45 0.60
C THR A 203 -27.09 14.63 -0.42
N THR A 204 -27.88 15.29 -1.26
CA THR A 204 -28.72 14.69 -2.30
C THR A 204 -28.41 15.18 -3.71
N SER A 205 -27.65 16.28 -3.84
CA SER A 205 -27.28 16.91 -5.10
C SER A 205 -25.80 17.28 -5.10
N HIS A 206 -25.10 16.96 -6.18
CA HIS A 206 -23.67 17.25 -6.31
C HIS A 206 -23.36 18.67 -6.78
N ASN A 207 -24.33 19.41 -7.22
CA ASN A 207 -24.11 20.74 -7.80
C ASN A 207 -23.49 21.72 -6.82
N LEU A 208 -23.82 21.63 -5.52
CA LEU A 208 -23.22 22.49 -4.48
C LEU A 208 -21.73 22.19 -4.28
N TYR A 209 -21.38 20.93 -4.30
CA TYR A 209 -20.02 20.47 -4.05
C TYR A 209 -19.05 20.95 -5.13
N GLU A 210 -19.43 20.86 -6.41
CA GLU A 210 -18.57 21.26 -7.54
C GLU A 210 -18.25 22.75 -7.56
N GLN A 211 -19.16 23.57 -7.09
CA GLN A 211 -19.00 25.02 -7.06
C GLN A 211 -18.15 25.52 -5.89
N MET A 212 -17.97 24.68 -4.84
CA MET A 212 -17.47 25.11 -3.54
C MET A 212 -16.15 24.46 -3.11
N ASN A 213 -15.45 23.76 -4.00
CA ASN A 213 -14.19 23.07 -3.67
C ASN A 213 -13.03 24.01 -3.25
N THR A 214 -13.17 25.32 -3.43
CA THR A 214 -12.19 26.35 -3.04
C THR A 214 -12.79 27.40 -2.11
N VAL A 215 -13.56 26.97 -1.11
CA VAL A 215 -14.23 27.89 -0.19
C VAL A 215 -13.32 28.26 0.98
N MET A 216 -13.38 29.53 1.35
CA MET A 216 -12.75 30.09 2.54
C MET A 216 -13.82 30.67 3.47
N ALA A 217 -13.66 30.47 4.78
CA ALA A 217 -14.50 31.11 5.78
C ALA A 217 -13.82 32.33 6.37
N VAL A 218 -14.56 33.46 6.40
CA VAL A 218 -14.15 34.67 7.06
C VAL A 218 -15.01 34.85 8.30
N LYS A 219 -14.43 34.67 9.47
CA LYS A 219 -15.11 34.96 10.76
C LYS A 219 -15.30 36.45 10.96
N ARG A 220 -16.47 36.80 11.48
CA ARG A 220 -16.79 38.13 12.01
C ARG A 220 -17.27 37.93 13.44
N PRO A 221 -16.39 38.11 14.44
CA PRO A 221 -16.69 37.87 15.84
C PRO A 221 -17.96 38.58 16.29
N GLY A 222 -18.86 37.85 16.97
CA GLY A 222 -20.16 38.33 17.41
C GLY A 222 -21.18 38.58 16.31
N VAL A 223 -20.81 38.49 15.03
CA VAL A 223 -21.70 38.77 13.89
C VAL A 223 -22.05 37.50 13.13
N GLY A 224 -21.03 36.71 12.72
CA GLY A 224 -21.27 35.51 11.95
C GLY A 224 -20.08 35.05 11.13
N VAL A 225 -20.38 34.22 10.11
CA VAL A 225 -19.37 33.65 9.20
C VAL A 225 -19.78 33.95 7.78
N TRP A 226 -18.82 34.31 6.96
CA TRP A 226 -19.00 34.48 5.52
C TRP A 226 -18.20 33.41 4.79
N LEU A 227 -18.86 32.61 4.00
CA LEU A 227 -18.22 31.71 3.06
C LEU A 227 -17.94 32.48 1.76
N CYS A 228 -16.71 32.40 1.31
CA CYS A 228 -16.21 33.11 0.14
C CYS A 228 -15.62 32.12 -0.84
N ASN A 229 -15.88 32.31 -2.13
CA ASN A 229 -15.21 31.54 -3.19
C ASN A 229 -13.93 32.29 -3.59
N GLY A 230 -12.78 31.61 -3.52
CA GLY A 230 -11.46 32.12 -3.89
C GLY A 230 -10.41 32.01 -2.79
N ALA A 231 -9.16 32.09 -3.19
CA ALA A 231 -8.00 31.82 -2.32
C ALA A 231 -7.62 32.99 -1.39
N ARG A 232 -8.15 34.20 -1.62
CA ARG A 232 -7.80 35.41 -0.84
C ARG A 232 -9.03 36.23 -0.48
N PRO A 233 -9.17 36.66 0.77
CA PRO A 233 -10.36 37.43 1.24
C PRO A 233 -10.62 38.70 0.45
N SER A 234 -9.58 39.39 0.00
CA SER A 234 -9.67 40.65 -0.74
C SER A 234 -10.19 40.51 -2.18
N PHE A 235 -10.06 39.31 -2.77
CA PHE A 235 -10.50 39.02 -4.15
C PHE A 235 -11.63 38.01 -4.21
N SER A 236 -12.11 37.54 -3.05
CA SER A 236 -13.09 36.47 -2.97
C SER A 236 -14.52 37.05 -3.05
N LYS A 237 -15.34 36.44 -3.86
CA LYS A 237 -16.78 36.72 -3.86
C LYS A 237 -17.39 36.10 -2.60
N LYS A 238 -18.14 36.87 -1.85
CA LYS A 238 -18.96 36.38 -0.73
C LYS A 238 -20.12 35.59 -1.31
N VAL A 239 -20.16 34.30 -1.04
CA VAL A 239 -21.17 33.40 -1.58
C VAL A 239 -22.33 33.25 -0.62
N LEU A 240 -22.03 33.04 0.66
CA LEU A 240 -23.02 32.86 1.71
C LEU A 240 -22.59 33.59 2.99
N LYS A 241 -23.50 34.40 3.55
CA LYS A 241 -23.38 34.96 4.89
C LYS A 241 -24.26 34.16 5.83
N ILE A 242 -23.73 33.81 6.97
CA ILE A 242 -24.39 33.03 8.02
C ILE A 242 -24.36 33.85 9.28
N THR A 243 -25.53 34.27 9.78
CA THR A 243 -25.71 35.09 10.98
C THR A 243 -26.84 34.55 11.84
N PRO A 244 -26.78 34.71 13.18
CA PRO A 244 -25.63 35.14 13.96
C PRO A 244 -24.48 34.12 13.95
N ALA A 245 -23.36 34.49 14.57
CA ALA A 245 -22.28 33.54 14.81
C ALA A 245 -22.79 32.35 15.64
N VAL A 246 -22.35 31.14 15.24
CA VAL A 246 -22.63 29.91 15.99
C VAL A 246 -21.67 29.87 17.18
N VAL A 247 -22.21 29.80 18.38
CA VAL A 247 -21.42 29.85 19.61
C VAL A 247 -21.63 28.57 20.39
N ASN A 248 -20.53 27.93 20.82
CA ASN A 248 -20.52 26.70 21.63
C ASN A 248 -21.55 25.65 21.12
N PRO A 249 -21.50 25.21 19.84
CA PRO A 249 -22.48 24.27 19.30
C PRO A 249 -22.41 22.94 20.05
N ILE A 250 -23.54 22.29 20.25
CA ILE A 250 -23.64 20.99 20.93
C ILE A 250 -24.24 19.99 19.93
N VAL A 251 -23.57 18.87 19.74
CA VAL A 251 -24.02 17.78 18.84
C VAL A 251 -25.45 17.33 19.21
N GLY A 252 -26.29 17.12 18.21
CA GLY A 252 -27.69 16.73 18.38
C GLY A 252 -28.66 17.88 18.72
N THR A 253 -28.16 19.14 18.83
CA THR A 253 -29.01 20.29 19.03
C THR A 253 -29.28 21.05 17.73
N GLN A 254 -30.25 21.94 17.75
CA GLN A 254 -30.55 22.85 16.65
C GLN A 254 -29.97 24.22 16.88
N VAL A 255 -29.45 24.83 15.84
CA VAL A 255 -29.04 26.24 15.80
C VAL A 255 -29.90 26.97 14.78
N ASN A 256 -30.28 28.19 15.13
CA ASN A 256 -31.01 29.09 14.24
C ASN A 256 -30.01 30.05 13.61
N VAL A 257 -29.94 30.07 12.30
CA VAL A 257 -29.08 30.96 11.53
C VAL A 257 -29.89 31.62 10.41
N SER A 258 -29.48 32.77 9.95
CA SER A 258 -30.01 33.41 8.77
C SER A 258 -28.97 33.39 7.66
N PHE A 259 -29.40 32.99 6.48
CA PHE A 259 -28.57 32.97 5.28
C PHE A 259 -28.87 34.18 4.40
N SER A 260 -27.80 34.80 3.88
CA SER A 260 -27.89 35.77 2.81
C SER A 260 -26.92 35.32 1.70
N MET A 261 -27.45 35.09 0.50
CA MET A 261 -26.72 34.53 -0.63
C MET A 261 -26.47 35.59 -1.70
N ALA A 262 -25.27 35.55 -2.30
CA ALA A 262 -24.97 36.44 -3.42
C ALA A 262 -25.58 35.94 -4.73
N TYR A 263 -25.78 34.62 -4.82
CA TYR A 263 -26.25 33.92 -6.05
C TYR A 263 -27.30 32.88 -5.65
N PRO A 264 -28.54 33.27 -5.27
CA PRO A 264 -29.52 32.29 -4.79
C PRO A 264 -29.91 31.23 -5.80
N ASP A 265 -29.89 31.55 -7.10
CA ASP A 265 -30.25 30.63 -8.18
C ASP A 265 -29.27 29.44 -8.31
N GLU A 266 -28.02 29.63 -7.94
CA GLU A 266 -27.02 28.56 -7.94
C GLU A 266 -27.34 27.47 -6.92
N PHE A 267 -28.16 27.77 -5.92
CA PHE A 267 -28.54 26.85 -4.83
C PHE A 267 -30.00 26.39 -4.89
N ALA A 268 -30.72 26.72 -5.95
CA ALA A 268 -32.16 26.51 -6.04
C ALA A 268 -32.59 25.03 -5.81
N ASN A 269 -31.77 24.08 -6.23
CA ASN A 269 -32.07 22.65 -6.14
C ASN A 269 -31.48 21.97 -4.88
N SER A 270 -30.86 22.71 -3.98
CA SER A 270 -30.08 22.16 -2.88
C SER A 270 -30.80 22.13 -1.53
N GLY A 271 -31.96 22.74 -1.43
CA GLY A 271 -32.63 22.95 -0.16
C GLY A 271 -32.08 24.12 0.67
N LEU A 272 -30.95 24.72 0.27
CA LEU A 272 -30.40 25.93 0.85
C LEU A 272 -31.26 27.11 0.38
N LYS A 273 -31.81 27.91 1.32
CA LYS A 273 -32.67 29.04 1.02
C LYS A 273 -32.21 30.25 1.81
N GLU A 274 -32.47 31.46 1.27
CA GLU A 274 -32.26 32.69 2.01
C GLU A 274 -33.18 32.80 3.23
N GLY A 275 -32.77 33.62 4.20
CA GLY A 275 -33.51 33.87 5.40
C GLY A 275 -33.20 32.86 6.51
N GLN A 276 -34.14 32.78 7.48
CA GLN A 276 -33.93 31.96 8.67
C GLN A 276 -33.98 30.45 8.36
N GLN A 277 -33.02 29.75 8.89
CA GLN A 277 -32.86 28.28 8.76
C GLN A 277 -32.62 27.66 10.14
N LYS A 278 -33.20 26.49 10.36
CA LYS A 278 -32.88 25.64 11.52
C LYS A 278 -31.98 24.51 11.05
N LEU A 279 -30.80 24.45 11.62
CA LEU A 279 -29.80 23.45 11.26
C LEU A 279 -29.51 22.56 12.46
N TRP A 280 -29.31 21.27 12.22
CA TRP A 280 -28.85 20.31 13.22
C TRP A 280 -27.34 20.37 13.33
N VAL A 281 -26.80 20.45 14.54
CA VAL A 281 -25.38 20.26 14.80
C VAL A 281 -25.09 18.78 14.72
N GLU A 282 -24.47 18.34 13.61
CA GLU A 282 -24.14 16.96 13.37
C GLU A 282 -22.81 16.56 14.01
N GLU A 283 -21.84 17.47 13.95
CA GLU A 283 -20.49 17.24 14.48
C GLU A 283 -19.88 18.56 14.98
N VAL A 284 -19.10 18.48 16.04
CA VAL A 284 -18.28 19.59 16.54
C VAL A 284 -16.83 19.14 16.56
N ARG A 285 -16.00 19.85 15.82
CA ARG A 285 -14.56 19.62 15.71
C ARG A 285 -13.80 20.69 16.50
N GLU A 286 -12.49 20.58 16.51
CA GLU A 286 -11.67 21.57 17.25
C GLU A 286 -11.92 23.01 16.82
N LYS A 287 -12.03 23.26 15.52
CA LYS A 287 -12.16 24.61 14.92
C LYS A 287 -13.46 24.84 14.18
N THR A 288 -14.16 23.79 13.79
CA THR A 288 -15.34 23.84 12.92
C THR A 288 -16.51 23.05 13.50
N ALA A 289 -17.71 23.38 13.06
CA ALA A 289 -18.92 22.61 13.30
C ALA A 289 -19.56 22.24 11.97
N VAL A 290 -20.10 21.00 11.91
CA VAL A 290 -20.89 20.51 10.79
C VAL A 290 -22.35 20.71 11.12
N LEU A 291 -23.01 21.50 10.31
CA LEU A 291 -24.43 21.82 10.47
C LEU A 291 -25.20 21.21 9.30
N ARG A 292 -26.21 20.42 9.60
CA ARG A 292 -27.05 19.75 8.60
C ARG A 292 -28.35 20.49 8.39
N GLY A 293 -28.63 20.86 7.17
CA GLY A 293 -29.92 21.31 6.68
C GLY A 293 -30.64 20.24 5.86
N ARG A 294 -31.72 20.60 5.20
CA ARG A 294 -32.49 19.73 4.33
C ARG A 294 -31.81 19.63 2.94
N GLY A 295 -31.12 18.56 2.69
CA GLY A 295 -30.42 18.30 1.41
C GLY A 295 -29.03 18.91 1.30
N PHE A 296 -28.50 19.50 2.40
CA PHE A 296 -27.15 20.05 2.44
C PHE A 296 -26.53 19.95 3.83
N LYS A 297 -25.23 20.10 3.89
CA LYS A 297 -24.44 20.34 5.09
C LYS A 297 -23.60 21.60 4.91
N ILE A 298 -23.33 22.27 6.01
CA ILE A 298 -22.41 23.41 6.04
C ILE A 298 -21.35 23.12 7.09
N VAL A 299 -20.09 23.25 6.69
CA VAL A 299 -18.96 23.19 7.62
C VAL A 299 -18.43 24.60 7.82
N ILE A 300 -18.55 25.11 9.05
CA ILE A 300 -18.17 26.48 9.39
C ILE A 300 -17.37 26.53 10.67
N PRO A 301 -16.48 27.53 10.82
CA PRO A 301 -15.88 27.82 12.10
C PRO A 301 -16.92 28.38 13.06
N TYR A 302 -16.80 28.05 14.33
CA TYR A 302 -17.68 28.54 15.41
C TYR A 302 -16.90 29.35 16.44
N GLU A 303 -17.62 30.00 17.35
CA GLU A 303 -17.04 30.76 18.46
C GLU A 303 -17.10 29.94 19.76
N LYS A 304 -16.00 29.96 20.51
CA LYS A 304 -15.93 29.48 21.90
C LYS A 304 -16.08 30.71 22.81
N LYS A 305 -17.02 30.65 23.72
CA LYS A 305 -17.15 31.63 24.82
C LYS A 305 -16.59 31.07 26.08
#